data_d4b44d709516ed5a8c854f79f7cd8073
#
_entry.id   d4b44d709516ed5a8c854f79f7cd8073
#
_cell.length_a   1.000
_cell.length_b   1.000
_cell.length_c   1.000
_cell.angle_alpha   90.00
_cell.angle_beta   90.00
_cell.angle_gamma   90.00
#
_symmetry.space_group_name_H-M   'P 1'
#
loop_
_entity.id
_entity.type
_entity.pdbx_description
1 polymer ?
#
loop_
_entity_poly.entity_id
_entity_poly.type
_entity_poly.pdbx_seq_one_letter_code
_entity_poly.pdbx_strand_id
1 'polypeptide(L)'
;MLDELDKKIIATVQDEIPIVPRPYLALAEKIGITEAELITRLNNYAKSGKLRKSGAVLRHREVGFAANVLCAWKVPPDKLEQIGANMATNTAVSHCYDRKTTKNWPYNVYTMIHAHTRAECSDIANNIAQENNLTDYKM
;
A
#
# COMPACT_ATOMS: atom_id res chain seq x y z
N MET A 1 17.85 -11.26 15.38
CA MET A 1 18.83 -10.31 14.78
C MET A 1 19.00 -10.73 13.33
N LEU A 2 19.20 -9.81 12.38
CA LEU A 2 19.48 -10.15 10.98
C LEU A 2 20.97 -10.47 10.83
N ASP A 3 21.29 -11.61 10.19
CA ASP A 3 22.66 -11.95 9.81
C ASP A 3 23.08 -11.25 8.49
N GLU A 4 24.33 -11.40 8.07
CA GLU A 4 24.83 -10.76 6.84
C GLU A 4 24.14 -11.31 5.58
N LEU A 5 23.77 -12.60 5.58
CA LEU A 5 23.01 -13.20 4.49
C LEU A 5 21.57 -12.64 4.45
N ASP A 6 20.92 -12.44 5.60
CA ASP A 6 19.62 -11.80 5.68
C ASP A 6 19.66 -10.40 5.07
N LYS A 7 20.68 -9.59 5.38
CA LYS A 7 20.85 -8.26 4.80
C LYS A 7 21.01 -8.31 3.28
N LYS A 8 21.79 -9.26 2.77
CA LYS A 8 22.00 -9.46 1.34
C LYS A 8 20.71 -9.89 0.63
N ILE A 9 19.93 -10.80 1.24
CA ILE A 9 18.62 -11.22 0.74
C ILE A 9 17.68 -10.02 0.67
N ILE A 10 17.53 -9.27 1.77
CA ILE A 10 16.63 -8.11 1.84
C ILE A 10 17.00 -7.08 0.77
N ALA A 11 18.27 -6.72 0.65
CA ALA A 11 18.74 -5.78 -0.36
C ALA A 11 18.39 -6.26 -1.79
N THR A 12 18.54 -7.56 -2.06
CA THR A 12 18.28 -8.13 -3.40
C THR A 12 16.79 -8.19 -3.72
N VAL A 13 15.92 -8.54 -2.75
CA VAL A 13 14.47 -8.66 -2.99
C VAL A 13 13.72 -7.33 -2.89
N GLN A 14 14.36 -6.27 -2.38
CA GLN A 14 13.82 -4.91 -2.42
C GLN A 14 13.91 -4.26 -3.81
N ASP A 15 14.81 -4.75 -4.63
CA ASP A 15 14.86 -4.42 -6.06
C ASP A 15 13.71 -5.11 -6.82
N GLU A 16 13.77 -5.09 -8.13
CA GLU A 16 12.79 -5.78 -8.97
C GLU A 16 12.95 -7.31 -8.86
N ILE A 17 11.84 -8.00 -8.63
CA ILE A 17 11.76 -9.45 -8.81
C ILE A 17 11.72 -9.72 -10.32
N PRO A 18 12.65 -10.48 -10.90
CA PRO A 18 12.70 -10.70 -12.33
C PRO A 18 11.46 -11.45 -12.84
N ILE A 19 10.92 -11.01 -13.97
CA ILE A 19 9.76 -11.65 -14.63
C ILE A 19 10.27 -12.80 -15.50
N VAL A 20 10.57 -13.91 -14.85
CA VAL A 20 11.07 -15.17 -15.47
C VAL A 20 10.32 -16.36 -14.88
N PRO A 21 10.33 -17.56 -15.51
CA PRO A 21 9.59 -18.73 -15.01
C PRO A 21 9.92 -19.15 -13.58
N ARG A 22 11.17 -18.93 -13.12
CA ARG A 22 11.61 -19.25 -11.77
C ARG A 22 12.32 -18.04 -11.13
N PRO A 23 11.57 -17.04 -10.69
CA PRO A 23 12.14 -15.76 -10.21
C PRO A 23 12.99 -15.95 -8.94
N TYR A 24 12.57 -16.81 -8.03
CA TYR A 24 13.33 -17.05 -6.79
C TYR A 24 14.63 -17.81 -7.03
N LEU A 25 14.69 -18.68 -8.05
CA LEU A 25 15.96 -19.31 -8.46
C LEU A 25 16.93 -18.24 -8.97
N ALA A 26 16.50 -17.38 -9.87
CA ALA A 26 17.35 -16.31 -10.40
C ALA A 26 17.88 -15.37 -9.30
N LEU A 27 17.04 -15.03 -8.30
CA LEU A 27 17.48 -14.25 -7.13
C LEU A 27 18.45 -15.03 -6.25
N ALA A 28 18.21 -16.32 -6.01
CA ALA A 28 19.07 -17.17 -5.20
C ALA A 28 20.46 -17.30 -5.81
N GLU A 29 20.56 -17.49 -7.13
CA GLU A 29 21.83 -17.52 -7.88
C GLU A 29 22.60 -16.20 -7.74
N LYS A 30 21.91 -15.05 -7.87
CA LYS A 30 22.52 -13.72 -7.66
C LYS A 30 23.07 -13.54 -6.25
N ILE A 31 22.44 -14.14 -5.25
CA ILE A 31 22.84 -14.09 -3.84
C ILE A 31 23.95 -15.10 -3.54
N GLY A 32 23.99 -16.24 -4.25
CA GLY A 32 24.91 -17.35 -4.04
C GLY A 32 24.40 -18.38 -3.02
N ILE A 33 23.08 -18.63 -2.99
CA ILE A 33 22.39 -19.61 -2.14
C ILE A 33 21.45 -20.48 -2.98
N THR A 34 20.86 -21.52 -2.37
CA THR A 34 19.85 -22.33 -3.04
C THR A 34 18.49 -21.63 -3.04
N GLU A 35 17.65 -21.93 -4.04
CA GLU A 35 16.27 -21.43 -4.10
C GLU A 35 15.47 -21.84 -2.86
N ALA A 36 15.65 -23.07 -2.37
CA ALA A 36 14.98 -23.58 -1.18
C ALA A 36 15.36 -22.79 0.08
N GLU A 37 16.63 -22.43 0.24
CA GLU A 37 17.07 -21.59 1.34
C GLU A 37 16.48 -20.18 1.27
N LEU A 38 16.49 -19.57 0.08
CA LEU A 38 15.86 -18.25 -0.13
C LEU A 38 14.38 -18.26 0.26
N ILE A 39 13.61 -19.23 -0.25
CA ILE A 39 12.17 -19.37 0.05
C ILE A 39 11.93 -19.59 1.55
N THR A 40 12.75 -20.42 2.19
CA THR A 40 12.65 -20.66 3.63
C THR A 40 12.85 -19.37 4.43
N ARG A 41 13.85 -18.58 4.10
CA ARG A 41 14.12 -17.31 4.77
C ARG A 41 13.01 -16.28 4.53
N LEU A 42 12.52 -16.16 3.29
CA LEU A 42 11.41 -15.26 2.96
C LEU A 42 10.12 -15.61 3.73
N ASN A 43 9.80 -16.91 3.85
CA ASN A 43 8.68 -17.38 4.66
C ASN A 43 8.86 -17.05 6.15
N ASN A 44 10.08 -17.17 6.68
CA ASN A 44 10.37 -16.78 8.06
C ASN A 44 10.26 -15.27 8.27
N TYR A 45 10.64 -14.45 7.28
CA TYR A 45 10.45 -13.00 7.35
C TYR A 45 8.96 -12.63 7.32
N ALA A 46 8.14 -13.29 6.51
CA ALA A 46 6.70 -13.10 6.49
C ALA A 46 6.07 -13.47 7.84
N LYS A 47 6.38 -14.65 8.38
CA LYS A 47 5.88 -15.11 9.69
C LYS A 47 6.29 -14.20 10.86
N SER A 48 7.49 -13.62 10.80
CA SER A 48 8.01 -12.72 11.85
C SER A 48 7.64 -11.25 11.64
N GLY A 49 6.82 -10.92 10.64
CA GLY A 49 6.40 -9.55 10.31
C GLY A 49 7.50 -8.67 9.69
N LYS A 50 8.68 -9.23 9.39
CA LYS A 50 9.76 -8.49 8.72
C LYS A 50 9.44 -8.23 7.24
N LEU A 51 8.83 -9.20 6.55
CA LEU A 51 8.24 -9.03 5.23
C LEU A 51 6.75 -8.77 5.39
N ARG A 52 6.34 -7.51 5.28
CA ARG A 52 4.96 -7.08 5.52
C ARG A 52 4.06 -7.27 4.31
N LYS A 53 4.58 -7.04 3.10
CA LYS A 53 3.82 -7.08 1.86
C LYS A 53 4.74 -7.43 0.70
N SER A 54 4.28 -8.31 -0.18
CA SER A 54 4.88 -8.59 -1.47
C SER A 54 3.80 -8.47 -2.54
N GLY A 55 4.09 -7.81 -3.66
CA GLY A 55 3.11 -7.64 -4.72
C GLY A 55 3.68 -6.84 -5.89
N ALA A 56 2.97 -6.87 -7.01
CA ALA A 56 3.31 -6.08 -8.18
C ALA A 56 2.85 -4.63 -8.01
N VAL A 57 3.72 -3.69 -8.36
CA VAL A 57 3.35 -2.29 -8.54
C VAL A 57 2.97 -2.10 -10.01
N LEU A 58 1.67 -1.95 -10.27
CA LEU A 58 1.17 -1.73 -11.61
C LEU A 58 1.25 -0.25 -11.98
N ARG A 59 1.61 0.03 -13.23
CA ARG A 59 1.44 1.37 -13.82
C ARG A 59 -0.04 1.57 -14.10
N HIS A 60 -0.75 2.16 -13.14
CA HIS A 60 -2.21 2.29 -13.14
C HIS A 60 -2.79 2.85 -14.45
N ARG A 61 -2.08 3.75 -15.14
CA ARG A 61 -2.51 4.31 -16.44
C ARG A 61 -2.51 3.26 -17.55
N GLU A 62 -1.57 2.32 -17.55
CA GLU A 62 -1.44 1.28 -18.57
C GLU A 62 -2.48 0.16 -18.38
N VAL A 63 -2.99 -0.01 -17.16
CA VAL A 63 -4.04 -1.01 -16.84
C VAL A 63 -5.45 -0.40 -16.76
N GLY A 64 -5.65 0.82 -17.31
CA GLY A 64 -6.97 1.41 -17.49
C GLY A 64 -7.43 2.35 -16.37
N PHE A 65 -6.69 2.51 -15.28
CA PHE A 65 -6.98 3.49 -14.23
C PHE A 65 -6.42 4.85 -14.62
N ALA A 66 -7.23 5.64 -15.36
CA ALA A 66 -6.78 6.94 -15.87
C ALA A 66 -6.84 8.06 -14.84
N ALA A 67 -7.58 7.88 -13.74
CA ALA A 67 -7.73 8.85 -12.67
C ALA A 67 -7.22 8.31 -11.32
N ASN A 68 -6.45 9.14 -10.63
CA ASN A 68 -6.14 8.97 -9.23
C ASN A 68 -6.33 10.32 -8.50
N VAL A 69 -6.90 10.27 -7.30
CA VAL A 69 -7.21 11.47 -6.52
C VAL A 69 -6.80 11.25 -5.08
N LEU A 70 -6.01 12.18 -4.56
CA LEU A 70 -5.73 12.24 -3.13
C LEU A 70 -6.86 12.99 -2.44
N CYS A 71 -7.58 12.30 -1.55
CA CYS A 71 -8.58 12.91 -0.71
C CYS A 71 -8.03 13.17 0.69
N ALA A 72 -8.25 14.37 1.20
CA ALA A 72 -7.93 14.77 2.56
C ALA A 72 -9.22 14.88 3.37
N TRP A 73 -9.33 14.14 4.47
CA TRP A 73 -10.52 14.02 5.29
C TRP A 73 -10.31 14.62 6.67
N LYS A 74 -11.31 15.34 7.16
CA LYS A 74 -11.37 15.79 8.55
C LYS A 74 -12.17 14.76 9.35
N VAL A 75 -11.45 13.91 10.04
CA VAL A 75 -12.03 12.81 10.83
C VAL A 75 -11.96 13.16 12.31
N PRO A 76 -13.05 12.96 13.10
CA PRO A 76 -13.02 13.16 14.55
C PRO A 76 -11.95 12.27 15.19
N PRO A 77 -11.12 12.80 16.11
CA PRO A 77 -10.01 12.06 16.69
C PRO A 77 -10.40 10.76 17.40
N ASP A 78 -11.58 10.74 18.03
CA ASP A 78 -12.16 9.59 18.72
C ASP A 78 -12.61 8.46 17.78
N LYS A 79 -12.77 8.75 16.47
CA LYS A 79 -13.19 7.80 15.43
C LYS A 79 -12.10 7.51 14.40
N LEU A 80 -10.90 8.03 14.61
CA LEU A 80 -9.82 7.98 13.61
C LEU A 80 -9.49 6.54 13.18
N GLU A 81 -9.30 5.64 14.14
CA GLU A 81 -8.94 4.25 13.88
C GLU A 81 -10.07 3.50 13.16
N GLN A 82 -11.29 3.64 13.64
CA GLN A 82 -12.46 2.98 13.05
C GLN A 82 -12.70 3.44 11.61
N ILE A 83 -12.72 4.76 11.38
CA ILE A 83 -12.98 5.33 10.06
C ILE A 83 -11.82 5.03 9.11
N GLY A 84 -10.57 5.15 9.56
CA GLY A 84 -9.40 4.79 8.76
C GLY A 84 -9.40 3.32 8.33
N ALA A 85 -9.76 2.41 9.24
CA ALA A 85 -9.90 1.00 8.91
C ALA A 85 -11.02 0.76 7.89
N ASN A 86 -12.19 1.41 8.05
CA ASN A 86 -13.29 1.32 7.09
C ASN A 86 -12.88 1.84 5.70
N MET A 87 -12.26 3.02 5.62
CA MET A 87 -11.75 3.56 4.35
C MET A 87 -10.75 2.64 3.67
N ALA A 88 -9.90 1.97 4.44
CA ALA A 88 -8.88 1.05 3.93
C ALA A 88 -9.46 -0.25 3.36
N THR A 89 -10.72 -0.61 3.66
CA THR A 89 -11.39 -1.78 3.08
C THR A 89 -11.94 -1.52 1.68
N ASN A 90 -12.08 -0.25 1.28
CA ASN A 90 -12.58 0.10 -0.04
C ASN A 90 -11.57 -0.30 -1.13
N THR A 91 -11.99 -1.10 -2.09
CA THR A 91 -11.10 -1.64 -3.14
C THR A 91 -10.51 -0.58 -4.07
N ALA A 92 -11.17 0.59 -4.18
CA ALA A 92 -10.67 1.72 -4.94
C ALA A 92 -9.59 2.53 -4.19
N VAL A 93 -9.40 2.27 -2.89
CA VAL A 93 -8.43 2.96 -2.03
C VAL A 93 -7.15 2.15 -1.95
N SER A 94 -6.08 2.65 -2.56
CA SER A 94 -4.77 1.97 -2.52
C SER A 94 -3.93 2.34 -1.30
N HIS A 95 -4.14 3.52 -0.75
CA HIS A 95 -3.43 4.03 0.43
C HIS A 95 -4.41 4.76 1.33
N CYS A 96 -4.33 4.47 2.62
CA CYS A 96 -5.02 5.18 3.68
C CYS A 96 -4.04 5.40 4.84
N TYR A 97 -3.86 6.65 5.25
CA TYR A 97 -2.93 7.00 6.33
C TYR A 97 -3.36 8.27 7.05
N ASP A 98 -2.96 8.41 8.30
CA ASP A 98 -3.18 9.62 9.08
C ASP A 98 -1.95 10.54 9.10
N ARG A 99 -2.19 11.81 9.37
CA ARG A 99 -1.19 12.86 9.55
C ARG A 99 -1.63 13.82 10.66
N LYS A 100 -0.65 14.42 11.30
CA LYS A 100 -0.90 15.50 12.26
C LYS A 100 -1.50 16.70 11.55
N THR A 101 -2.52 17.28 12.16
CA THR A 101 -3.14 18.53 11.69
C THR A 101 -2.28 19.75 12.00
N THR A 102 -2.53 20.83 11.29
CA THR A 102 -1.98 22.16 11.59
C THR A 102 -3.10 23.16 11.79
N LYS A 103 -2.79 24.36 12.31
CA LYS A 103 -3.78 25.41 12.54
C LYS A 103 -4.58 25.78 11.28
N ASN A 104 -3.94 25.73 10.12
CA ASN A 104 -4.54 26.12 8.84
C ASN A 104 -4.95 24.92 7.95
N TRP A 105 -4.72 23.67 8.42
CA TRP A 105 -5.01 22.45 7.69
C TRP A 105 -5.55 21.38 8.64
N PRO A 106 -6.90 21.29 8.80
CA PRO A 106 -7.52 20.43 9.80
C PRO A 106 -7.73 18.97 9.36
N TYR A 107 -7.30 18.62 8.16
CA TYR A 107 -7.47 17.27 7.60
C TYR A 107 -6.38 16.35 8.15
N ASN A 108 -6.81 15.20 8.66
CA ASN A 108 -5.96 14.25 9.38
C ASN A 108 -5.91 12.84 8.79
N VAL A 109 -6.81 12.49 7.89
CA VAL A 109 -6.76 11.23 7.14
C VAL A 109 -6.65 11.51 5.66
N TYR A 110 -5.90 10.66 4.96
CA TYR A 110 -5.66 10.78 3.53
C TYR A 110 -5.89 9.44 2.86
N THR A 111 -6.64 9.45 1.76
CA THR A 111 -6.84 8.27 0.92
C THR A 111 -6.45 8.56 -0.51
N MET A 112 -5.76 7.61 -1.16
CA MET A 112 -5.53 7.65 -2.60
C MET A 112 -6.58 6.77 -3.28
N ILE A 113 -7.48 7.40 -4.03
CA ILE A 113 -8.57 6.76 -4.76
C ILE A 113 -8.17 6.60 -6.23
N HIS A 114 -8.40 5.42 -6.80
CA HIS A 114 -8.16 5.11 -8.20
C HIS A 114 -9.47 4.73 -8.89
N ALA A 115 -9.70 5.28 -10.08
CA ALA A 115 -10.84 4.95 -10.92
C ALA A 115 -10.52 5.18 -12.40
N HIS A 116 -11.46 4.87 -13.29
CA HIS A 116 -11.30 5.11 -14.72
C HIS A 116 -11.44 6.58 -15.07
N THR A 117 -12.29 7.30 -14.34
CA THR A 117 -12.53 8.73 -14.55
C THR A 117 -12.45 9.53 -13.24
N ARG A 118 -12.24 10.84 -13.37
CA ARG A 118 -12.26 11.74 -12.22
C ARG A 118 -13.68 11.84 -11.59
N ALA A 119 -14.72 11.70 -12.39
CA ALA A 119 -16.11 11.66 -11.90
C ALA A 119 -16.33 10.46 -10.98
N GLU A 120 -15.91 9.26 -11.41
CA GLU A 120 -15.94 8.05 -10.56
C GLU A 120 -15.16 8.22 -9.26
N CYS A 121 -13.98 8.87 -9.28
CA CYS A 121 -13.25 9.18 -8.05
C CYS A 121 -14.09 10.06 -7.11
N SER A 122 -14.82 11.04 -7.65
CA SER A 122 -15.72 11.91 -6.87
C SER A 122 -16.88 11.13 -6.28
N ASP A 123 -17.48 10.23 -7.04
CA ASP A 123 -18.58 9.38 -6.56
C ASP A 123 -18.11 8.44 -5.44
N ILE A 124 -16.93 7.83 -5.60
CA ILE A 124 -16.32 7.00 -4.56
C ILE A 124 -16.04 7.82 -3.29
N ALA A 125 -15.49 9.03 -3.44
CA ALA A 125 -15.25 9.91 -2.29
C ALA A 125 -16.56 10.31 -1.59
N ASN A 126 -17.61 10.62 -2.34
CA ASN A 126 -18.94 10.90 -1.79
C ASN A 126 -19.51 9.71 -1.01
N ASN A 127 -19.40 8.50 -1.55
CA ASN A 127 -19.84 7.28 -0.86
C ASN A 127 -19.07 7.06 0.45
N ILE A 128 -17.75 7.19 0.42
CA ILE A 128 -16.91 7.10 1.62
C ILE A 128 -17.33 8.15 2.67
N ALA A 129 -17.62 9.38 2.22
CA ALA A 129 -18.08 10.45 3.10
C ALA A 129 -19.42 10.09 3.76
N GLN A 130 -20.37 9.59 3.01
CA GLN A 130 -21.71 9.21 3.50
C GLN A 130 -21.63 8.03 4.50
N GLU A 131 -20.91 6.96 4.15
CA GLU A 131 -20.72 5.77 4.99
C GLU A 131 -20.10 6.09 6.36
N ASN A 132 -19.22 7.11 6.40
CA ASN A 132 -18.51 7.50 7.61
C ASN A 132 -19.07 8.79 8.26
N ASN A 133 -20.18 9.33 7.75
CA ASN A 133 -20.80 10.58 8.22
C ASN A 133 -19.81 11.76 8.23
N LEU A 134 -18.99 11.88 7.20
CA LEU A 134 -18.02 12.96 7.02
C LEU A 134 -18.58 14.02 6.05
N THR A 135 -18.50 15.28 6.43
CA THR A 135 -19.01 16.40 5.62
C THR A 135 -17.89 17.35 5.15
N ASP A 136 -16.69 17.23 5.74
CA ASP A 136 -15.57 18.13 5.44
C ASP A 136 -14.39 17.31 4.91
N TYR A 137 -14.20 17.35 3.61
CA TYR A 137 -13.08 16.73 2.91
C TYR A 137 -12.70 17.53 1.65
N LYS A 138 -11.50 17.26 1.13
CA LYS A 138 -10.99 17.87 -0.11
C LYS A 138 -10.41 16.81 -1.04
N MET A 139 -10.53 17.06 -2.33
CA MET A 139 -9.97 16.25 -3.40
C MET A 139 -8.96 17.05 -4.21
#